data_ebdc6f6d3d9706a30d5062855ae17285
#
_entry.id   ebdc6f6d3d9706a30d5062855ae17285
#
_cell.length_a   1.000
_cell.length_b   1.000
_cell.length_c   1.000
_cell.angle_alpha   90.00
_cell.angle_beta   90.00
_cell.angle_gamma   90.00
#
_symmetry.space_group_name_H-M   'P 1'
#
loop_
_entity.id
_entity.type
_entity.pdbx_description
1 polymer ?
#
loop_
_entity_poly.entity_id
_entity_poly.type
_entity_poly.pdbx_seq_one_letter_code
_entity_poly.pdbx_strand_id
1 'polypeptide(L)'
;MTIKKSPKIIKQILEKFEKNPDFLLDTNTSSFEQLFSSYALITDWSGIGHEYAFVCERPVIYVDVPKKDYNKEYEKIGLVPFEISIRDKIGEIIAVQNIETIPERIEFLYDPSNNFENKIQKIRNDSIFNIGESGKVTANEIIRIISEKA
;
A
#
# COMPACT_ATOMS: atom_id res chain seq x y z
N MET A 1 -12.93 -7.14 7.52
CA MET A 1 -12.22 -7.92 8.56
C MET A 1 -12.05 -7.16 9.88
N THR A 2 -11.70 -5.89 9.86
CA THR A 2 -11.52 -5.02 11.05
C THR A 2 -12.79 -4.84 11.87
N ILE A 3 -13.95 -4.68 11.25
CA ILE A 3 -15.25 -4.52 11.93
C ILE A 3 -15.52 -5.68 12.91
N LYS A 4 -15.27 -6.92 12.48
CA LYS A 4 -15.45 -8.11 13.34
C LYS A 4 -14.39 -8.23 14.42
N LYS A 5 -13.15 -7.77 14.16
CA LYS A 5 -12.03 -7.90 15.12
C LYS A 5 -11.99 -6.80 16.17
N SER A 6 -12.48 -5.60 15.84
CA SER A 6 -12.39 -4.42 16.71
C SER A 6 -13.69 -3.62 16.74
N PRO A 7 -14.84 -4.23 17.11
CA PRO A 7 -16.14 -3.57 17.03
C PRO A 7 -16.25 -2.33 17.94
N LYS A 8 -15.55 -2.31 19.07
CA LYS A 8 -15.54 -1.16 20.00
C LYS A 8 -14.88 0.06 19.35
N ILE A 9 -13.75 -0.14 18.64
CA ILE A 9 -13.04 0.96 17.96
C ILE A 9 -13.88 1.52 16.82
N ILE A 10 -14.49 0.65 16.02
CA ILE A 10 -15.41 1.09 14.94
C ILE A 10 -16.58 1.90 15.50
N LYS A 11 -17.17 1.46 16.61
CA LYS A 11 -18.24 2.19 17.26
C LYS A 11 -17.79 3.59 17.68
N GLN A 12 -16.63 3.73 18.32
CA GLN A 12 -16.06 5.02 18.71
C GLN A 12 -15.81 5.96 17.52
N ILE A 13 -15.31 5.40 16.40
CA ILE A 13 -15.10 6.18 15.17
C ILE A 13 -16.44 6.68 14.63
N LEU A 14 -17.44 5.80 14.53
CA LEU A 14 -18.76 6.18 14.06
C LEU A 14 -19.42 7.22 14.97
N GLU A 15 -19.43 7.03 16.29
CA GLU A 15 -19.97 7.99 17.24
C GLU A 15 -19.37 9.40 17.08
N LYS A 16 -18.08 9.46 16.67
CA LYS A 16 -17.38 10.73 16.50
C LYS A 16 -17.59 11.36 15.12
N PHE A 17 -17.64 10.56 14.07
CA PHE A 17 -17.52 11.05 12.70
C PHE A 17 -18.73 10.78 11.79
N GLU A 18 -19.70 9.91 12.16
CA GLU A 18 -20.84 9.54 11.27
C GLU A 18 -21.69 10.72 10.79
N LYS A 19 -21.71 11.82 11.57
CA LYS A 19 -22.45 13.05 11.20
C LYS A 19 -21.64 14.02 10.36
N ASN A 20 -20.33 13.74 10.14
CA ASN A 20 -19.52 14.55 9.27
C ASN A 20 -19.78 14.17 7.81
N PRO A 21 -20.25 15.08 6.94
CA PRO A 21 -20.53 14.78 5.54
C PRO A 21 -19.29 14.36 4.74
N ASP A 22 -18.09 14.71 5.22
CA ASP A 22 -16.82 14.37 4.58
C ASP A 22 -16.25 13.02 5.07
N PHE A 23 -16.96 12.33 5.97
CA PHE A 23 -16.54 11.02 6.49
C PHE A 23 -17.35 9.90 5.88
N LEU A 24 -16.66 8.92 5.29
CA LEU A 24 -17.24 7.68 4.79
C LEU A 24 -16.55 6.47 5.40
N LEU A 25 -17.29 5.60 6.06
CA LEU A 25 -16.80 4.27 6.44
C LEU A 25 -17.07 3.28 5.31
N ASP A 26 -16.05 2.98 4.51
CA ASP A 26 -16.16 1.93 3.50
C ASP A 26 -16.06 0.55 4.14
N THR A 27 -17.11 -0.25 3.96
CA THR A 27 -17.18 -1.64 4.42
C THR A 27 -17.05 -2.65 3.27
N ASN A 28 -16.93 -2.17 2.04
CA ASN A 28 -16.81 -3.01 0.87
C ASN A 28 -15.34 -3.42 0.65
N THR A 29 -15.01 -4.65 1.05
CA THR A 29 -13.64 -5.18 0.93
C THR A 29 -13.32 -5.76 -0.45
N SER A 30 -14.27 -5.79 -1.37
CA SER A 30 -14.12 -6.36 -2.72
C SER A 30 -14.01 -5.31 -3.82
N SER A 31 -14.21 -4.03 -3.51
CA SER A 31 -14.08 -2.92 -4.46
C SER A 31 -12.83 -2.10 -4.14
N PHE A 32 -11.97 -1.97 -5.15
CA PHE A 32 -10.81 -1.07 -5.10
C PHE A 32 -11.12 0.31 -5.71
N GLU A 33 -12.34 0.53 -6.17
CA GLU A 33 -12.71 1.75 -6.88
C GLU A 33 -12.47 3.02 -6.06
N GLN A 34 -12.90 3.01 -4.79
CA GLN A 34 -12.70 4.14 -3.89
C GLN A 34 -11.23 4.34 -3.54
N LEU A 35 -10.47 3.24 -3.40
CA LEU A 35 -9.04 3.32 -3.18
C LEU A 35 -8.34 4.00 -4.35
N PHE A 36 -8.61 3.55 -5.57
CA PHE A 36 -7.93 4.07 -6.77
C PHE A 36 -8.41 5.46 -7.17
N SER A 37 -9.62 5.87 -6.78
CA SER A 37 -10.11 7.24 -6.95
C SER A 37 -9.65 8.20 -5.86
N SER A 38 -9.12 7.71 -4.73
CA SER A 38 -8.68 8.55 -3.63
C SER A 38 -7.49 9.44 -4.03
N TYR A 39 -7.47 10.67 -3.50
CA TYR A 39 -6.38 11.61 -3.73
C TYR A 39 -5.07 11.16 -3.06
N ALA A 40 -5.15 10.68 -1.82
CA ALA A 40 -4.01 10.22 -1.04
C ALA A 40 -4.35 8.95 -0.26
N LEU A 41 -3.36 8.10 -0.03
CA LEU A 41 -3.45 6.95 0.86
C LEU A 41 -2.59 7.17 2.10
N ILE A 42 -3.21 7.04 3.28
CA ILE A 42 -2.53 6.96 4.57
C ILE A 42 -2.71 5.53 5.08
N THR A 43 -1.62 4.85 5.37
CA THR A 43 -1.64 3.44 5.80
C THR A 43 -0.54 3.13 6.80
N ASP A 44 -0.52 1.91 7.31
CA ASP A 44 0.52 1.38 8.19
C ASP A 44 1.50 0.44 7.46
N TRP A 45 1.72 -0.76 7.99
CA TRP A 45 2.52 -1.84 7.38
C TRP A 45 1.73 -2.67 6.36
N SER A 46 0.62 -2.18 5.86
CA SER A 46 -0.22 -2.90 4.91
C SER A 46 0.37 -2.90 3.50
N GLY A 47 0.28 -4.03 2.82
CA GLY A 47 0.66 -4.19 1.42
C GLY A 47 -0.11 -3.29 0.45
N ILE A 48 -1.29 -2.79 0.85
CA ILE A 48 -2.08 -1.87 0.05
C ILE A 48 -1.32 -0.59 -0.36
N GLY A 49 -0.29 -0.20 0.42
CA GLY A 49 0.51 0.98 0.15
C GLY A 49 1.24 0.90 -1.20
N HIS A 50 1.98 -0.18 -1.45
CA HIS A 50 2.68 -0.32 -2.73
C HIS A 50 1.74 -0.66 -3.89
N GLU A 51 0.63 -1.36 -3.64
CA GLU A 51 -0.41 -1.58 -4.65
C GLU A 51 -0.99 -0.23 -5.13
N TYR A 52 -1.37 0.64 -4.17
CA TYR A 52 -1.86 1.99 -4.48
C TYR A 52 -0.81 2.81 -5.24
N ALA A 53 0.43 2.85 -4.73
CA ALA A 53 1.48 3.63 -5.38
C ALA A 53 1.71 3.19 -6.82
N PHE A 54 1.74 1.89 -7.10
CA PHE A 54 2.02 1.37 -8.43
C PHE A 54 0.85 1.49 -9.42
N VAL A 55 -0.39 1.45 -8.92
CA VAL A 55 -1.59 1.57 -9.77
C VAL A 55 -1.94 3.03 -10.02
N CYS A 56 -1.91 3.87 -8.97
CA CYS A 56 -2.31 5.26 -9.04
C CYS A 56 -1.15 6.20 -9.40
N GLU A 57 0.10 5.71 -9.37
CA GLU A 57 1.33 6.49 -9.58
C GLU A 57 1.44 7.67 -8.61
N ARG A 58 0.94 7.46 -7.37
CA ARG A 58 0.84 8.47 -6.32
C ARG A 58 1.62 8.05 -5.08
N PRO A 59 2.25 9.01 -4.37
CA PRO A 59 2.96 8.72 -3.14
C PRO A 59 2.01 8.29 -2.02
N VAL A 60 2.56 7.55 -1.04
CA VAL A 60 1.83 7.03 0.11
C VAL A 60 2.38 7.62 1.39
N ILE A 61 1.51 7.90 2.36
CA ILE A 61 1.93 8.22 3.72
C ILE A 61 1.82 6.97 4.59
N TYR A 62 2.95 6.57 5.14
CA TYR A 62 3.05 5.45 6.05
C TYR A 62 3.15 5.95 7.50
N VAL A 63 2.19 5.58 8.34
CA VAL A 63 2.29 5.82 9.78
C VAL A 63 3.12 4.70 10.40
N ASP A 64 4.22 5.06 11.04
CA ASP A 64 5.18 4.11 11.60
C ASP A 64 4.73 3.57 12.96
N VAL A 65 3.68 2.75 12.92
CA VAL A 65 3.20 1.98 14.08
C VAL A 65 4.14 0.79 14.36
N PRO A 66 4.12 0.19 15.57
CA PRO A 66 4.91 -1.00 15.85
C PRO A 66 4.71 -2.10 14.80
N LYS A 67 5.82 -2.60 14.26
CA LYS A 67 5.83 -3.65 13.24
C LYS A 67 5.19 -4.92 13.75
N LYS A 68 4.35 -5.54 12.93
CA LYS A 68 3.83 -6.88 13.20
C LYS A 68 4.81 -7.92 12.65
N ASP A 69 5.47 -8.62 13.54
CA ASP A 69 6.34 -9.73 13.15
C ASP A 69 5.51 -10.97 12.88
N TYR A 70 5.19 -11.21 11.62
CA TYR A 70 4.49 -12.43 11.19
C TYR A 70 5.42 -13.63 11.07
N ASN A 71 6.69 -13.41 10.74
CA ASN A 71 7.70 -14.44 10.61
C ASN A 71 9.02 -13.93 11.19
N LYS A 72 9.36 -14.38 12.38
CA LYS A 72 10.62 -14.04 13.05
C LYS A 72 11.86 -14.63 12.38
N GLU A 73 11.66 -15.54 11.44
CA GLU A 73 12.78 -16.21 10.76
C GLU A 73 13.29 -15.46 9.53
N TYR A 74 12.60 -14.39 9.09
CA TYR A 74 13.05 -13.61 7.93
C TYR A 74 14.45 -13.02 8.13
N GLU A 75 14.81 -12.66 9.36
CA GLU A 75 16.13 -12.13 9.69
C GLU A 75 17.25 -13.14 9.43
N LYS A 76 16.96 -14.45 9.57
CA LYS A 76 17.91 -15.53 9.30
C LYS A 76 18.25 -15.65 7.82
N ILE A 77 17.38 -15.19 6.93
CA ILE A 77 17.58 -15.23 5.48
C ILE A 77 18.46 -14.06 5.02
N GLY A 78 18.62 -13.01 5.84
CA GLY A 78 19.45 -11.84 5.53
C GLY A 78 18.89 -10.94 4.42
N LEU A 79 17.64 -11.13 4.03
CA LEU A 79 16.96 -10.32 3.01
C LEU A 79 15.95 -9.38 3.65
N VAL A 80 16.01 -8.11 3.27
CA VAL A 80 14.97 -7.13 3.65
C VAL A 80 13.74 -7.39 2.77
N PRO A 81 12.55 -7.64 3.36
CA PRO A 81 11.32 -7.77 2.59
C PRO A 81 11.08 -6.56 1.68
N PHE A 82 10.58 -6.82 0.48
CA PHE A 82 10.35 -5.78 -0.52
C PHE A 82 9.48 -4.63 0.03
N GLU A 83 8.39 -4.95 0.71
CA GLU A 83 7.45 -3.98 1.31
C GLU A 83 8.13 -3.03 2.30
N ILE A 84 9.19 -3.50 2.96
CA ILE A 84 9.96 -2.66 3.88
C ILE A 84 10.91 -1.76 3.09
N SER A 85 11.56 -2.31 2.08
CA SER A 85 12.64 -1.66 1.32
C SER A 85 12.19 -0.54 0.40
N ILE A 86 10.88 -0.44 0.11
CA ILE A 86 10.36 0.55 -0.83
C ILE A 86 9.55 1.69 -0.19
N ARG A 87 9.14 1.57 1.07
CA ARG A 87 8.23 2.54 1.73
C ARG A 87 8.72 3.99 1.62
N ASP A 88 10.00 4.22 1.90
CA ASP A 88 10.65 5.52 1.83
C ASP A 88 10.92 6.01 0.39
N LYS A 89 10.81 5.12 -0.58
CA LYS A 89 11.02 5.43 -2.00
C LYS A 89 9.73 5.80 -2.72
N ILE A 90 8.60 5.23 -2.30
CA ILE A 90 7.28 5.45 -2.90
C ILE A 90 6.38 6.35 -2.05
N GLY A 91 6.89 6.90 -0.97
CA GLY A 91 6.14 7.76 -0.07
C GLY A 91 6.98 8.28 1.07
N GLU A 92 6.32 8.63 2.16
CA GLU A 92 6.97 9.13 3.37
C GLU A 92 6.53 8.34 4.59
N ILE A 93 7.48 8.10 5.51
CA ILE A 93 7.23 7.40 6.76
C ILE A 93 7.12 8.44 7.88
N ILE A 94 5.95 8.53 8.52
CA ILE A 94 5.65 9.48 9.57
C ILE A 94 5.52 8.75 10.91
N ALA A 95 6.29 9.17 11.89
CA ALA A 95 6.21 8.63 13.23
C ALA A 95 4.84 8.96 13.87
N VAL A 96 4.31 8.06 14.71
CA VAL A 96 2.98 8.21 15.33
C VAL A 96 2.83 9.55 16.09
N GLN A 97 3.90 10.03 16.73
CA GLN A 97 3.90 11.31 17.44
C GLN A 97 3.83 12.54 16.53
N ASN A 98 3.99 12.39 15.23
CA ASN A 98 4.00 13.49 14.25
C ASN A 98 2.81 13.41 13.27
N ILE A 99 1.75 12.69 13.60
CA ILE A 99 0.59 12.50 12.71
C ILE A 99 -0.12 13.81 12.36
N GLU A 100 0.02 14.85 13.17
CA GLU A 100 -0.51 16.19 12.91
C GLU A 100 0.14 16.86 11.70
N THR A 101 1.33 16.42 11.27
CA THR A 101 2.01 16.95 10.09
C THR A 101 1.48 16.37 8.78
N ILE A 102 0.66 15.33 8.83
CA ILE A 102 0.18 14.62 7.63
C ILE A 102 -0.43 15.55 6.57
N PRO A 103 -1.29 16.53 6.89
CA PRO A 103 -1.84 17.43 5.88
C PRO A 103 -0.76 18.19 5.10
N GLU A 104 0.21 18.77 5.80
CA GLU A 104 1.35 19.47 5.19
C GLU A 104 2.21 18.53 4.32
N ARG A 105 2.42 17.29 4.80
CA ARG A 105 3.20 16.29 4.06
C ARG A 105 2.48 15.81 2.80
N ILE A 106 1.14 15.75 2.80
CA ILE A 106 0.35 15.47 1.59
C ILE A 106 0.58 16.58 0.57
N GLU A 107 0.43 17.84 0.96
CA GLU A 107 0.66 18.96 0.06
C GLU A 107 2.08 18.92 -0.56
N PHE A 108 3.10 18.66 0.26
CA PHE A 108 4.47 18.52 -0.23
C PHE A 108 4.65 17.36 -1.21
N LEU A 109 4.17 16.16 -0.86
CA LEU A 109 4.37 14.96 -1.67
C LEU A 109 3.66 15.04 -3.03
N TYR A 110 2.52 15.73 -3.07
CA TYR A 110 1.70 15.86 -4.27
C TYR A 110 2.01 17.13 -5.08
N ASP A 111 2.97 17.93 -4.65
CA ASP A 111 3.49 19.04 -5.47
C ASP A 111 4.21 18.44 -6.70
N PRO A 112 3.80 18.83 -7.92
CA PRO A 112 4.39 18.30 -9.15
C PRO A 112 5.91 18.51 -9.25
N SER A 113 6.45 19.53 -8.58
CA SER A 113 7.89 19.81 -8.56
C SER A 113 8.72 18.70 -7.90
N ASN A 114 8.11 17.89 -7.00
CA ASN A 114 8.76 16.77 -6.31
C ASN A 114 8.88 15.51 -7.17
N ASN A 115 8.16 15.46 -8.31
CA ASN A 115 8.30 14.42 -9.34
C ASN A 115 8.14 12.98 -8.81
N PHE A 116 7.26 12.77 -7.82
CA PHE A 116 7.04 11.45 -7.24
C PHE A 116 6.45 10.45 -8.24
N GLU A 117 5.59 10.90 -9.14
CA GLU A 117 5.02 10.05 -10.17
C GLU A 117 6.10 9.32 -10.98
N ASN A 118 7.05 10.04 -11.55
CA ASN A 118 8.14 9.45 -12.32
C ASN A 118 9.05 8.54 -11.48
N LYS A 119 9.26 8.88 -10.20
CA LYS A 119 10.03 8.03 -9.27
C LYS A 119 9.31 6.71 -9.05
N ILE A 120 7.99 6.74 -8.81
CA ILE A 120 7.16 5.56 -8.58
C ILE A 120 7.10 4.69 -9.84
N GLN A 121 6.89 5.29 -11.02
CA GLN A 121 6.91 4.57 -12.29
C GLN A 121 8.23 3.83 -12.51
N LYS A 122 9.35 4.50 -12.25
CA LYS A 122 10.67 3.86 -12.34
C LYS A 122 10.80 2.68 -11.38
N ILE A 123 10.45 2.86 -10.09
CA ILE A 123 10.53 1.79 -9.09
C ILE A 123 9.63 0.62 -9.48
N ARG A 124 8.41 0.88 -9.95
CA ARG A 124 7.51 -0.16 -10.44
C ARG A 124 8.15 -0.95 -11.58
N ASN A 125 8.67 -0.26 -12.59
CA ASN A 125 9.28 -0.91 -13.75
C ASN A 125 10.53 -1.72 -13.40
N ASP A 126 11.30 -1.27 -12.41
CA ASP A 126 12.48 -1.98 -11.91
C ASP A 126 12.12 -3.18 -11.01
N SER A 127 10.90 -3.22 -10.45
CA SER A 127 10.50 -4.19 -9.42
C SER A 127 9.43 -5.18 -9.88
N ILE A 128 8.59 -4.82 -10.84
CA ILE A 128 7.47 -5.64 -11.30
C ILE A 128 7.74 -6.14 -12.71
N PHE A 129 7.70 -7.46 -12.86
CA PHE A 129 7.95 -8.12 -14.14
C PHE A 129 6.66 -8.46 -14.87
N ASN A 130 6.73 -8.48 -16.21
CA ASN A 130 5.63 -8.91 -17.10
C ASN A 130 4.32 -8.14 -16.86
N ILE A 131 4.39 -6.82 -16.66
CA ILE A 131 3.22 -5.96 -16.43
C ILE A 131 2.23 -6.12 -17.60
N GLY A 132 0.99 -6.52 -17.30
CA GLY A 132 -0.06 -6.81 -18.29
C GLY A 132 0.03 -8.19 -18.94
N GLU A 133 1.18 -8.86 -18.89
CA GLU A 133 1.43 -10.16 -19.55
C GLU A 133 1.65 -11.33 -18.56
N SER A 134 1.60 -11.08 -17.26
CA SER A 134 1.95 -12.07 -16.21
C SER A 134 1.19 -13.39 -16.35
N GLY A 135 -0.12 -13.33 -16.64
CA GLY A 135 -0.94 -14.53 -16.83
C GLY A 135 -0.47 -15.39 -18.00
N LYS A 136 -0.18 -14.77 -19.15
CA LYS A 136 0.30 -15.44 -20.35
C LYS A 136 1.69 -16.06 -20.14
N VAL A 137 2.60 -15.30 -19.53
CA VAL A 137 3.96 -15.79 -19.23
C VAL A 137 3.88 -16.98 -18.27
N THR A 138 3.09 -16.90 -17.22
CA THR A 138 2.89 -17.98 -16.24
C THR A 138 2.30 -19.22 -16.91
N ALA A 139 1.27 -19.08 -17.74
CA ALA A 139 0.65 -20.20 -18.45
C ALA A 139 1.67 -20.91 -19.37
N ASN A 140 2.45 -20.16 -20.13
CA ASN A 140 3.49 -20.73 -20.99
C ASN A 140 4.55 -21.48 -20.19
N GLU A 141 4.96 -20.94 -19.05
CA GLU A 141 5.98 -21.58 -18.19
C GLU A 141 5.43 -22.89 -17.57
N ILE A 142 4.17 -22.92 -17.14
CA ILE A 142 3.52 -24.15 -16.67
C ILE A 142 3.49 -25.21 -17.76
N ILE A 143 3.12 -24.85 -18.99
CA ILE A 143 3.09 -25.76 -20.14
C ILE A 143 4.50 -26.30 -20.42
N ARG A 144 5.51 -25.43 -20.42
CA ARG A 144 6.91 -25.84 -20.61
C ARG A 144 7.35 -26.88 -19.58
N ILE A 145 7.12 -26.62 -18.28
CA ILE A 145 7.49 -27.51 -17.17
C ILE A 145 6.80 -28.89 -17.30
N ILE A 146 5.52 -28.91 -17.69
CA ILE A 146 4.78 -30.16 -17.88
C ILE A 146 5.36 -30.97 -19.05
N SER A 147 5.64 -30.28 -20.18
CA SER A 147 6.17 -30.93 -21.38
C SER A 147 7.59 -31.50 -21.20
N GLU A 148 8.41 -30.92 -20.34
CA GLU A 148 9.76 -31.41 -20.03
C GLU A 148 9.78 -32.63 -19.10
N LYS A 149 8.66 -32.88 -18.39
CA LYS A 149 8.53 -34.02 -17.47
C LYS A 149 7.75 -35.21 -18.06
N ALA A 150 7.20 -35.06 -19.26
CA ALA A 150 6.49 -36.10 -19.99
C ALA A 150 7.42 -36.84 -20.94
#